data_17e430d850f42638fc1f02bccf39912a
#
_entry.id   17e430d850f42638fc1f02bccf39912a
#
_cell.length_a   1.000
_cell.length_b   1.000
_cell.length_c   1.000
_cell.angle_alpha   90.00
_cell.angle_beta   90.00
_cell.angle_gamma   90.00
#
_symmetry.space_group_name_H-M   'P 1'
#
loop_
_entity.id
_entity.type
_entity.pdbx_description
1 polymer ?
#
loop_
_entity_poly.entity_id
_entity_poly.type
_entity_poly.pdbx_seq_one_letter_code
_entity_poly.pdbx_strand_id
1 'polypeptide(L)'
;EEVRIDFGYRELENTNTLRTNKYDVDSLSLFWRINADFSIRYSDQTTTKSPNIDDLYSPRNPSFQQALDPCDTRYVDDGDFPANRRANCIAAGIDPTDFRSFVAGGTVQGSSGGNPNLLDENGETTSYGIVFTPTYDWLAPYGDFTFSADFLEIKITDYVTTFGLIDFMEACYDAASYPNNFCNNFQRGADGQVIDFQVGSGNSGIIDFATWIYRANWSQDFATVLRQPEGTLGDVDVSWRAYQQDQRFVADSGDPADLVDKTGWASDPEWSWDLTVGWSYNKFYAYYQADYVDGGWINKQQTDIRADRYLGANGQPITEYDSYWFDTIGLVYRPNDNMSFSVRVNNPLDHDGSESRYQTERRVSLIGRTITTQFKLKF
;
A
#
# COMPACT_ATOMS: atom_id res chain seq x y z
N GLU A 1 37.86 0.39 -2.24
CA GLU A 1 37.11 0.51 -3.51
C GLU A 1 36.68 -0.88 -3.97
N GLU A 2 35.43 -1.06 -4.27
CA GLU A 2 34.88 -2.33 -4.73
C GLU A 2 33.76 -2.04 -5.75
N VAL A 3 33.80 -2.72 -6.89
CA VAL A 3 32.72 -2.70 -7.88
C VAL A 3 32.26 -4.13 -8.10
N ARG A 4 30.95 -4.35 -7.97
CA ARG A 4 30.32 -5.63 -8.30
C ARG A 4 29.20 -5.39 -9.29
N ILE A 5 29.19 -6.16 -10.35
CA ILE A 5 28.15 -6.15 -11.37
C ILE A 5 27.63 -7.58 -11.47
N ASP A 6 26.33 -7.74 -11.30
CA ASP A 6 25.66 -9.02 -11.45
C ASP A 6 24.64 -8.91 -12.59
N PHE A 7 24.65 -9.88 -13.47
CA PHE A 7 23.68 -10.02 -14.56
C PHE A 7 22.99 -11.37 -14.44
N GLY A 8 21.67 -11.37 -14.51
CA GLY A 8 20.85 -12.57 -14.52
C GLY A 8 19.95 -12.60 -15.75
N TYR A 9 19.79 -13.78 -16.33
CA TYR A 9 18.85 -14.05 -17.40
C TYR A 9 18.20 -15.41 -17.19
N ARG A 10 16.89 -15.48 -17.39
CA ARG A 10 16.15 -16.74 -17.25
C ARG A 10 14.99 -16.78 -18.23
N GLU A 11 14.88 -17.86 -18.96
CA GLU A 11 13.68 -18.21 -19.73
C GLU A 11 12.70 -18.95 -18.83
N LEU A 12 11.44 -18.54 -18.89
CA LEU A 12 10.33 -19.15 -18.16
C LEU A 12 9.29 -19.64 -19.16
N GLU A 13 8.80 -20.84 -18.93
CA GLU A 13 7.67 -21.40 -19.69
C GLU A 13 6.55 -21.77 -18.73
N ASN A 14 5.42 -21.09 -18.88
CA ASN A 14 4.22 -21.33 -18.08
C ASN A 14 3.15 -21.98 -18.97
N THR A 15 2.78 -23.20 -18.62
CA THR A 15 1.76 -23.96 -19.35
C THR A 15 0.52 -24.18 -18.48
N ASN A 16 -0.64 -23.75 -18.95
CA ASN A 16 -1.94 -24.09 -18.39
C ASN A 16 -2.76 -24.88 -19.41
N THR A 17 -4.01 -25.20 -19.10
CA THR A 17 -4.90 -26.00 -19.97
C THR A 17 -5.23 -25.37 -21.31
N LEU A 18 -5.08 -24.04 -21.45
CA LEU A 18 -5.49 -23.28 -22.63
C LEU A 18 -4.30 -22.78 -23.46
N ARG A 19 -3.14 -22.55 -22.82
CA ARG A 19 -1.99 -21.91 -23.47
C ARG A 19 -0.66 -22.25 -22.82
N THR A 20 0.41 -22.04 -23.58
CA THR A 20 1.79 -22.02 -23.11
C THR A 20 2.35 -20.63 -23.40
N ASN A 21 2.78 -19.94 -22.36
CA ASN A 21 3.44 -18.64 -22.46
C ASN A 21 4.93 -18.80 -22.16
N LYS A 22 5.76 -18.06 -22.89
CA LYS A 22 7.21 -17.98 -22.67
C LYS A 22 7.58 -16.54 -22.33
N TYR A 23 8.43 -16.40 -21.35
CA TYR A 23 8.91 -15.11 -20.85
C TYR A 23 10.42 -15.15 -20.69
N ASP A 24 11.04 -14.08 -21.12
CA ASP A 24 12.41 -13.79 -20.81
C ASP A 24 12.45 -12.79 -19.66
N VAL A 25 13.10 -13.15 -18.57
CA VAL A 25 13.29 -12.27 -17.43
C VAL A 25 14.78 -12.03 -17.23
N ASP A 26 15.12 -10.78 -17.07
CA ASP A 26 16.48 -10.34 -16.90
C ASP A 26 16.64 -9.47 -15.64
N SER A 27 17.86 -9.40 -15.18
CA SER A 27 18.24 -8.54 -14.07
C SER A 27 19.66 -8.03 -14.25
N LEU A 28 19.86 -6.77 -13.93
CA LEU A 28 21.15 -6.12 -13.84
C LEU A 28 21.28 -5.45 -12.50
N SER A 29 22.35 -5.72 -11.75
CA SER A 29 22.66 -4.98 -10.55
C SER A 29 24.08 -4.47 -10.54
N LEU A 30 24.27 -3.28 -9.98
CA LEU A 30 25.54 -2.63 -9.76
C LEU A 30 25.65 -2.21 -8.30
N PHE A 31 26.72 -2.64 -7.66
CA PHE A 31 27.14 -2.09 -6.38
C PHE A 31 28.55 -1.50 -6.54
N TRP A 32 28.71 -0.24 -6.15
CA TRP A 32 29.98 0.45 -6.19
C TRP A 32 30.27 1.11 -4.84
N ARG A 33 31.29 0.58 -4.14
CA ARG A 33 31.88 1.24 -2.97
C ARG A 33 32.96 2.18 -3.45
N ILE A 34 32.66 3.47 -3.49
CA ILE A 34 33.54 4.53 -3.98
C ILE A 34 34.73 4.68 -3.03
N ASN A 35 34.46 4.69 -1.72
CA ASN A 35 35.45 4.75 -0.65
C ASN A 35 34.88 4.14 0.64
N ALA A 36 35.54 4.39 1.80
CA ALA A 36 35.07 3.90 3.09
C ALA A 36 33.69 4.46 3.49
N ASP A 37 33.37 5.70 3.06
CA ASP A 37 32.19 6.44 3.49
C ASP A 37 31.01 6.30 2.53
N PHE A 38 31.26 6.14 1.22
CA PHE A 38 30.23 6.19 0.18
C PHE A 38 30.11 4.91 -0.63
N SER A 39 28.89 4.45 -0.79
CA SER A 39 28.54 3.43 -1.77
C SER A 39 27.26 3.79 -2.53
N ILE A 40 27.19 3.33 -3.78
CA ILE A 40 26.06 3.49 -4.69
C ILE A 40 25.57 2.09 -5.07
N ARG A 41 24.26 1.97 -5.22
CA ARG A 41 23.61 0.74 -5.73
C ARG A 41 22.61 1.09 -6.81
N TYR A 42 22.50 0.21 -7.78
CA TYR A 42 21.53 0.25 -8.85
C TYR A 42 21.06 -1.18 -9.13
N SER A 43 19.79 -1.34 -9.41
CA SER A 43 19.22 -2.61 -9.86
C SER A 43 18.05 -2.31 -10.80
N ASP A 44 18.00 -3.09 -11.87
CA ASP A 44 16.92 -3.11 -12.83
C ASP A 44 16.58 -4.58 -13.12
N GLN A 45 15.28 -4.92 -13.06
CA GLN A 45 14.86 -6.30 -13.27
C GLN A 45 13.46 -6.40 -13.82
N THR A 46 13.26 -7.39 -14.68
CA THR A 46 11.94 -7.84 -15.11
C THR A 46 11.52 -9.08 -14.35
N THR A 47 10.23 -9.25 -14.13
CA THR A 47 9.66 -10.43 -13.48
C THR A 47 8.35 -10.82 -14.14
N THR A 48 7.99 -12.09 -14.03
CA THR A 48 6.65 -12.57 -14.37
C THR A 48 6.14 -13.50 -13.28
N LYS A 49 4.83 -13.44 -13.03
CA LYS A 49 4.15 -14.27 -12.04
C LYS A 49 2.90 -14.87 -12.65
N SER A 50 2.83 -16.20 -12.68
CA SER A 50 1.62 -16.90 -13.09
C SER A 50 0.51 -16.83 -12.05
N PRO A 51 -0.76 -16.76 -12.47
CA PRO A 51 -1.90 -16.89 -11.58
C PRO A 51 -1.84 -18.19 -10.76
N ASN A 52 -2.36 -18.16 -9.55
CA ASN A 52 -2.47 -19.35 -8.72
C ASN A 52 -3.48 -20.34 -9.32
N ILE A 53 -3.40 -21.63 -8.92
CA ILE A 53 -4.34 -22.66 -9.36
C ILE A 53 -5.78 -22.31 -8.98
N ASP A 54 -5.97 -21.72 -7.81
CA ASP A 54 -7.29 -21.29 -7.33
C ASP A 54 -7.85 -20.14 -8.17
N ASP A 55 -6.99 -19.19 -8.59
CA ASP A 55 -7.40 -18.10 -9.47
C ASP A 55 -7.86 -18.62 -10.84
N LEU A 56 -7.23 -19.69 -11.34
CA LEU A 56 -7.55 -20.28 -12.65
C LEU A 56 -8.75 -21.23 -12.60
N TYR A 57 -8.80 -22.09 -11.58
CA TYR A 57 -9.63 -23.29 -11.63
C TYR A 57 -10.57 -23.50 -10.43
N SER A 58 -10.74 -22.51 -9.53
CA SER A 58 -11.76 -22.61 -8.48
C SER A 58 -13.14 -22.91 -9.10
N PRO A 59 -13.86 -23.91 -8.59
CA PRO A 59 -15.20 -24.22 -9.07
C PRO A 59 -16.13 -23.01 -8.98
N ARG A 60 -16.99 -22.83 -9.99
CA ARG A 60 -18.02 -21.80 -9.92
C ARG A 60 -19.11 -22.17 -8.94
N ASN A 61 -19.34 -21.30 -7.97
CA ASN A 61 -20.37 -21.44 -6.95
C ASN A 61 -21.41 -20.33 -7.09
N PRO A 62 -22.68 -20.57 -6.73
CA PRO A 62 -23.66 -19.49 -6.62
C PRO A 62 -23.18 -18.37 -5.69
N SER A 63 -23.35 -17.14 -6.13
CA SER A 63 -22.99 -15.94 -5.40
C SER A 63 -24.14 -14.95 -5.42
N PHE A 64 -24.32 -14.21 -4.34
CA PHE A 64 -25.34 -13.16 -4.23
C PHE A 64 -24.62 -11.85 -3.89
N GLN A 65 -24.69 -10.86 -4.77
CA GLN A 65 -24.00 -9.61 -4.56
C GLN A 65 -24.95 -8.41 -4.64
N GLN A 66 -24.62 -7.41 -3.86
CA GLN A 66 -25.14 -6.06 -3.94
C GLN A 66 -24.03 -5.17 -4.51
N ALA A 67 -24.38 -4.20 -5.35
CA ALA A 67 -23.42 -3.27 -5.92
C ALA A 67 -24.02 -1.86 -6.06
N LEU A 68 -23.21 -0.84 -5.85
CA LEU A 68 -23.56 0.55 -6.18
C LEU A 68 -23.48 0.68 -7.71
N ASP A 69 -24.60 0.49 -8.39
CA ASP A 69 -24.67 0.47 -9.85
C ASP A 69 -24.18 1.79 -10.46
N PRO A 70 -23.10 1.78 -11.27
CA PRO A 70 -22.55 2.98 -11.88
C PRO A 70 -23.55 3.81 -12.70
N CYS A 71 -24.58 3.17 -13.26
CA CYS A 71 -25.59 3.86 -14.04
C CYS A 71 -26.80 4.37 -13.23
N ASP A 72 -26.88 4.04 -11.93
CA ASP A 72 -27.93 4.57 -11.06
C ASP A 72 -27.74 6.08 -10.85
N THR A 73 -28.83 6.84 -10.93
CA THR A 73 -28.81 8.30 -10.79
C THR A 73 -28.20 8.80 -9.47
N ARG A 74 -28.08 7.92 -8.46
CA ARG A 74 -27.41 8.24 -7.18
C ARG A 74 -25.89 8.14 -7.24
N TYR A 75 -25.35 7.36 -8.17
CA TYR A 75 -23.94 6.94 -8.20
C TYR A 75 -23.23 7.23 -9.51
N VAL A 76 -23.94 7.70 -10.54
CA VAL A 76 -23.38 7.94 -11.88
C VAL A 76 -22.27 8.99 -11.87
N ASP A 77 -22.27 9.87 -10.89
CA ASP A 77 -21.24 10.90 -10.73
C ASP A 77 -20.18 10.52 -9.69
N ASP A 78 -20.26 9.30 -9.09
CA ASP A 78 -19.35 8.85 -8.03
C ASP A 78 -18.09 8.11 -8.56
N GLY A 79 -17.97 7.90 -9.86
CA GLY A 79 -16.83 7.18 -10.46
C GLY A 79 -15.58 8.04 -10.63
N ASP A 80 -14.47 7.37 -10.89
CA ASP A 80 -13.20 8.05 -11.17
C ASP A 80 -13.27 8.87 -12.47
N PHE A 81 -14.12 8.45 -13.42
CA PHE A 81 -14.33 9.12 -14.69
C PHE A 81 -15.83 9.38 -14.95
N PRO A 82 -16.48 10.30 -14.24
CA PRO A 82 -17.94 10.51 -14.30
C PRO A 82 -18.46 10.83 -15.70
N ALA A 83 -17.66 11.52 -16.52
CA ALA A 83 -18.04 11.84 -17.91
C ALA A 83 -18.10 10.58 -18.78
N ASN A 84 -17.11 9.68 -18.68
CA ASN A 84 -17.09 8.41 -19.38
C ASN A 84 -18.25 7.53 -18.87
N ARG A 85 -18.41 7.40 -17.56
CA ARG A 85 -19.47 6.62 -16.92
C ARG A 85 -20.85 7.02 -17.45
N ARG A 86 -21.16 8.31 -17.46
CA ARG A 86 -22.43 8.82 -17.98
C ARG A 86 -22.63 8.52 -19.46
N ALA A 87 -21.60 8.76 -20.27
CA ALA A 87 -21.65 8.49 -21.70
C ALA A 87 -21.83 7.00 -22.00
N ASN A 88 -21.13 6.13 -21.27
CA ASN A 88 -21.17 4.68 -21.45
C ASN A 88 -22.51 4.08 -20.96
N CYS A 89 -23.10 4.60 -19.89
CA CYS A 89 -24.45 4.22 -19.45
C CYS A 89 -25.51 4.56 -20.53
N ILE A 90 -25.42 5.75 -21.13
CA ILE A 90 -26.32 6.14 -22.24
C ILE A 90 -26.10 5.25 -23.45
N ALA A 91 -24.84 4.91 -23.80
CA ALA A 91 -24.51 3.98 -24.88
C ALA A 91 -25.04 2.56 -24.61
N ALA A 92 -25.15 2.15 -23.34
CA ALA A 92 -25.79 0.90 -22.91
C ALA A 92 -27.32 0.95 -22.97
N GLY A 93 -27.92 2.06 -23.36
CA GLY A 93 -29.38 2.26 -23.38
C GLY A 93 -30.01 2.59 -22.05
N ILE A 94 -29.23 3.02 -21.07
CA ILE A 94 -29.67 3.39 -19.71
C ILE A 94 -29.66 4.91 -19.60
N ASP A 95 -30.79 5.51 -19.20
CA ASP A 95 -30.84 6.93 -18.88
C ASP A 95 -30.39 7.18 -17.42
N PRO A 96 -29.16 7.66 -17.17
CA PRO A 96 -28.67 7.82 -15.80
C PRO A 96 -29.31 8.98 -15.04
N THR A 97 -30.20 9.75 -15.68
CA THR A 97 -30.94 10.82 -15.01
C THR A 97 -32.19 10.33 -14.28
N ASP A 98 -32.72 9.16 -14.64
CA ASP A 98 -33.95 8.59 -14.07
C ASP A 98 -33.82 7.13 -13.61
N PHE A 99 -32.77 6.44 -14.04
CA PHE A 99 -32.57 5.03 -13.71
C PHE A 99 -32.29 4.80 -12.23
N ARG A 100 -33.02 3.82 -11.66
CA ARG A 100 -32.82 3.34 -10.29
C ARG A 100 -32.53 1.84 -10.31
N SER A 101 -31.34 1.47 -9.92
CA SER A 101 -30.90 0.09 -9.91
C SER A 101 -31.39 -0.67 -8.68
N PHE A 102 -31.97 -1.84 -8.91
CA PHE A 102 -32.38 -2.74 -7.82
C PHE A 102 -31.18 -3.27 -7.04
N VAL A 103 -30.06 -3.59 -7.72
CA VAL A 103 -28.86 -4.16 -7.08
C VAL A 103 -28.17 -3.20 -6.11
N ALA A 104 -28.48 -1.91 -6.20
CA ALA A 104 -28.01 -0.89 -5.25
C ALA A 104 -28.69 -0.94 -3.87
N GLY A 105 -29.81 -1.65 -3.76
CA GLY A 105 -30.56 -1.82 -2.49
C GLY A 105 -30.92 -3.26 -2.18
N GLY A 106 -30.67 -4.18 -3.11
CA GLY A 106 -30.94 -5.61 -2.97
C GLY A 106 -29.81 -6.44 -3.55
N THR A 107 -29.92 -7.75 -3.48
CA THR A 107 -28.93 -8.66 -4.06
C THR A 107 -29.45 -9.26 -5.36
N VAL A 108 -28.56 -9.47 -6.31
CA VAL A 108 -28.81 -10.28 -7.51
C VAL A 108 -28.03 -11.58 -7.40
N GLN A 109 -28.57 -12.64 -7.93
CA GLN A 109 -27.90 -13.95 -8.01
C GLN A 109 -26.99 -13.97 -9.24
N GLY A 110 -25.83 -14.55 -9.08
CA GLY A 110 -24.87 -14.86 -10.13
C GLY A 110 -23.94 -15.98 -9.70
N SER A 111 -22.72 -15.99 -10.19
CA SER A 111 -21.71 -17.00 -9.83
C SER A 111 -20.34 -16.36 -9.57
N SER A 112 -19.56 -17.00 -8.67
CA SER A 112 -18.17 -16.67 -8.40
C SER A 112 -17.30 -17.91 -8.61
N GLY A 113 -16.10 -17.74 -9.17
CA GLY A 113 -15.16 -18.83 -9.42
C GLY A 113 -13.88 -18.39 -10.09
N GLY A 114 -13.02 -19.35 -10.42
CA GLY A 114 -11.77 -19.10 -11.13
C GLY A 114 -11.98 -18.68 -12.59
N ASN A 115 -10.91 -18.14 -13.17
CA ASN A 115 -10.89 -17.69 -14.56
C ASN A 115 -9.68 -18.28 -15.30
N PRO A 116 -9.86 -19.33 -16.12
CA PRO A 116 -8.77 -19.97 -16.84
C PRO A 116 -8.13 -19.10 -17.94
N ASN A 117 -8.73 -17.94 -18.25
CA ASN A 117 -8.23 -17.00 -19.26
C ASN A 117 -7.28 -15.93 -18.69
N LEU A 118 -6.96 -15.98 -17.41
CA LEU A 118 -6.04 -15.02 -16.79
C LEU A 118 -4.68 -14.99 -17.50
N LEU A 119 -4.17 -13.79 -17.70
CA LEU A 119 -2.80 -13.52 -18.13
C LEU A 119 -1.84 -13.64 -16.96
N ASP A 120 -0.57 -13.90 -17.25
CA ASP A 120 0.49 -13.80 -16.25
C ASP A 120 0.78 -12.31 -15.96
N GLU A 121 1.03 -11.99 -14.71
CA GLU A 121 1.44 -10.66 -14.28
C GLU A 121 2.87 -10.40 -14.76
N ASN A 122 3.14 -9.22 -15.31
CA ASN A 122 4.47 -8.79 -15.70
C ASN A 122 4.88 -7.59 -14.84
N GLY A 123 6.07 -7.66 -14.28
CA GLY A 123 6.63 -6.63 -13.43
C GLY A 123 7.97 -6.12 -13.91
N GLU A 124 8.16 -4.81 -13.86
CA GLU A 124 9.44 -4.13 -14.04
C GLU A 124 9.78 -3.42 -12.73
N THR A 125 11.01 -3.56 -12.26
CA THR A 125 11.46 -2.92 -11.03
C THR A 125 12.80 -2.25 -11.27
N THR A 126 12.85 -0.94 -11.06
CA THR A 126 14.08 -0.16 -11.08
C THR A 126 14.35 0.41 -9.70
N SER A 127 15.57 0.25 -9.20
CA SER A 127 15.99 0.89 -7.95
C SER A 127 17.39 1.47 -8.05
N TYR A 128 17.61 2.59 -7.38
CA TYR A 128 18.94 3.17 -7.20
C TYR A 128 19.02 3.89 -5.88
N GLY A 129 20.23 3.92 -5.31
CA GLY A 129 20.40 4.57 -4.03
C GLY A 129 21.85 4.82 -3.66
N ILE A 130 21.99 5.63 -2.62
CA ILE A 130 23.28 5.98 -2.03
C ILE A 130 23.26 5.62 -0.54
N VAL A 131 24.41 5.13 -0.06
CA VAL A 131 24.65 4.93 1.37
C VAL A 131 25.87 5.77 1.76
N PHE A 132 25.73 6.49 2.86
CA PHE A 132 26.78 7.30 3.45
C PHE A 132 26.99 6.85 4.91
N THR A 133 28.21 6.36 5.20
CA THR A 133 28.65 5.91 6.53
C THR A 133 29.95 6.62 6.85
N PRO A 134 29.90 7.86 7.38
CA PRO A 134 31.08 8.67 7.58
C PRO A 134 32.05 8.05 8.60
N THR A 135 33.34 7.97 8.23
CA THR A 135 34.42 7.42 9.05
C THR A 135 35.44 8.50 9.47
N TYR A 136 35.03 9.78 9.50
CA TYR A 136 35.93 10.90 9.79
C TYR A 136 36.29 10.96 11.29
N ASP A 137 37.58 11.07 11.61
CA ASP A 137 38.09 11.13 12.98
C ASP A 137 37.43 12.21 13.83
N TRP A 138 37.10 13.38 13.24
CA TRP A 138 36.42 14.46 13.94
C TRP A 138 34.98 14.13 14.31
N LEU A 139 34.37 13.17 13.64
CA LEU A 139 32.99 12.72 13.89
C LEU A 139 32.91 11.56 14.90
N ALA A 140 34.00 10.81 15.06
CA ALA A 140 34.05 9.66 15.96
C ALA A 140 33.59 9.97 17.41
N PRO A 141 33.87 11.13 18.01
CA PRO A 141 33.33 11.47 19.33
C PRO A 141 31.80 11.66 19.40
N TYR A 142 31.16 11.77 18.23
CA TYR A 142 29.70 11.97 18.13
C TYR A 142 28.92 10.70 17.79
N GLY A 143 29.63 9.55 17.67
CA GLY A 143 29.02 8.24 17.42
C GLY A 143 29.09 7.78 15.98
N ASP A 144 28.47 6.63 15.76
CA ASP A 144 28.40 6.00 14.44
C ASP A 144 27.14 6.43 13.71
N PHE A 145 27.30 6.88 12.47
CA PHE A 145 26.22 7.34 11.63
C PHE A 145 26.11 6.49 10.36
N THR A 146 24.89 6.21 9.94
CA THR A 146 24.61 5.65 8.62
C THR A 146 23.37 6.32 8.04
N PHE A 147 23.48 6.81 6.82
CA PHE A 147 22.38 7.40 6.06
C PHE A 147 22.23 6.68 4.75
N SER A 148 20.99 6.44 4.32
CA SER A 148 20.73 6.00 2.94
C SER A 148 19.51 6.70 2.38
N ALA A 149 19.54 6.90 1.06
CA ALA A 149 18.39 7.31 0.26
C ALA A 149 18.32 6.40 -0.96
N ASP A 150 17.18 5.74 -1.13
CA ASP A 150 16.91 4.79 -2.20
C ASP A 150 15.64 5.18 -2.91
N PHE A 151 15.70 5.22 -4.23
CA PHE A 151 14.52 5.28 -5.08
C PHE A 151 14.14 3.87 -5.53
N LEU A 152 12.84 3.59 -5.55
CA LEU A 152 12.26 2.35 -6.02
C LEU A 152 11.06 2.66 -6.89
N GLU A 153 11.07 2.16 -8.12
CA GLU A 153 9.92 2.17 -9.04
C GLU A 153 9.52 0.73 -9.38
N ILE A 154 8.22 0.46 -9.33
CA ILE A 154 7.64 -0.85 -9.67
C ILE A 154 6.46 -0.61 -10.60
N LYS A 155 6.52 -1.21 -11.79
CA LYS A 155 5.42 -1.24 -12.75
C LYS A 155 4.91 -2.67 -12.88
N ILE A 156 3.61 -2.85 -12.74
CA ILE A 156 2.96 -4.15 -12.92
C ILE A 156 1.86 -4.00 -13.95
N THR A 157 1.87 -4.89 -14.95
CA THR A 157 0.81 -5.02 -15.94
C THR A 157 0.13 -6.37 -15.79
N ASP A 158 -1.13 -6.44 -16.19
CA ASP A 158 -1.95 -7.66 -16.09
C ASP A 158 -2.07 -8.19 -14.65
N TYR A 159 -2.05 -7.30 -13.64
CA TYR A 159 -2.16 -7.66 -12.24
C TYR A 159 -3.42 -8.50 -11.96
N VAL A 160 -3.26 -9.65 -11.28
CA VAL A 160 -4.35 -10.57 -10.95
C VAL A 160 -4.97 -10.21 -9.60
N THR A 161 -6.25 -9.89 -9.63
CA THR A 161 -7.04 -9.60 -8.41
C THR A 161 -8.41 -10.24 -8.48
N THR A 162 -9.14 -10.24 -7.38
CA THR A 162 -10.53 -10.70 -7.34
C THR A 162 -11.47 -9.53 -7.52
N PHE A 163 -12.29 -9.62 -8.54
CA PHE A 163 -13.33 -8.64 -8.85
C PHE A 163 -14.68 -9.09 -8.30
N GLY A 164 -15.36 -8.21 -7.59
CA GLY A 164 -16.79 -8.31 -7.33
C GLY A 164 -17.63 -7.71 -8.48
N LEU A 165 -18.94 -7.72 -8.31
CA LEU A 165 -19.84 -7.15 -9.31
C LEU A 165 -19.62 -5.67 -9.53
N ILE A 166 -19.40 -4.92 -8.44
CA ILE A 166 -19.14 -3.46 -8.51
C ILE A 166 -17.90 -3.17 -9.33
N ASP A 167 -16.80 -3.88 -9.08
CA ASP A 167 -15.51 -3.66 -9.73
C ASP A 167 -15.60 -3.87 -11.24
N PHE A 168 -16.30 -4.94 -11.68
CA PHE A 168 -16.55 -5.17 -13.10
C PHE A 168 -17.44 -4.11 -13.75
N MET A 169 -18.44 -3.62 -13.02
CA MET A 169 -19.33 -2.58 -13.53
C MET A 169 -18.60 -1.24 -13.63
N GLU A 170 -17.78 -0.88 -12.67
CA GLU A 170 -16.95 0.33 -12.71
C GLU A 170 -15.92 0.25 -13.84
N ALA A 171 -15.15 -0.83 -13.92
CA ALA A 171 -14.19 -1.03 -15.01
C ALA A 171 -14.85 -1.06 -16.42
N CYS A 172 -16.13 -1.45 -16.51
CA CYS A 172 -16.89 -1.38 -17.75
C CYS A 172 -17.32 0.05 -18.12
N TYR A 173 -17.88 0.80 -17.16
CA TYR A 173 -18.52 2.07 -17.44
C TYR A 173 -17.61 3.29 -17.27
N ASP A 174 -16.55 3.22 -16.46
CA ASP A 174 -15.62 4.32 -16.26
C ASP A 174 -14.55 4.43 -17.34
N ALA A 175 -14.31 3.33 -18.06
CA ALA A 175 -13.27 3.27 -19.08
C ALA A 175 -13.52 4.24 -20.24
N ALA A 176 -12.42 4.77 -20.82
CA ALA A 176 -12.48 5.56 -22.03
C ALA A 176 -12.99 4.77 -23.25
N SER A 177 -12.72 3.43 -23.28
CA SER A 177 -13.20 2.52 -24.32
C SER A 177 -14.43 1.75 -23.84
N TYR A 178 -15.54 1.86 -24.57
CA TYR A 178 -16.78 1.15 -24.30
C TYR A 178 -17.41 0.59 -25.59
N PRO A 179 -17.95 -0.67 -25.60
CA PRO A 179 -17.81 -1.67 -24.54
C PRO A 179 -16.40 -2.26 -24.49
N ASN A 180 -16.00 -2.78 -23.31
CA ASN A 180 -14.75 -3.47 -23.08
C ASN A 180 -14.97 -4.88 -22.50
N ASN A 181 -13.89 -5.62 -22.23
CA ASN A 181 -13.97 -7.01 -21.76
C ASN A 181 -14.66 -7.17 -20.40
N PHE A 182 -14.60 -6.15 -19.53
CA PHE A 182 -15.24 -6.18 -18.20
C PHE A 182 -16.75 -6.19 -18.30
N CYS A 183 -17.30 -5.58 -19.36
CA CYS A 183 -18.75 -5.56 -19.62
C CYS A 183 -19.35 -6.96 -19.85
N ASN A 184 -18.55 -7.97 -20.16
CA ASN A 184 -19.00 -9.34 -20.40
C ASN A 184 -19.27 -10.12 -19.10
N ASN A 185 -18.92 -9.56 -17.95
CA ASN A 185 -19.02 -10.25 -16.66
C ASN A 185 -20.37 -10.07 -15.95
N PHE A 186 -21.27 -9.28 -16.53
CA PHE A 186 -22.63 -9.11 -16.02
C PHE A 186 -23.62 -8.93 -17.18
N GLN A 187 -24.87 -9.24 -16.92
CA GLN A 187 -25.96 -9.12 -17.89
C GLN A 187 -27.03 -8.17 -17.35
N ARG A 188 -27.57 -7.36 -18.26
CA ARG A 188 -28.72 -6.50 -17.95
C ARG A 188 -29.95 -6.95 -18.71
N GLY A 189 -31.09 -6.85 -18.05
CA GLY A 189 -32.40 -7.01 -18.68
C GLY A 189 -32.79 -5.82 -19.58
N ALA A 190 -33.90 -5.94 -20.27
CA ALA A 190 -34.44 -4.88 -21.15
C ALA A 190 -34.80 -3.58 -20.38
N ASP A 191 -34.98 -3.68 -19.09
CA ASP A 191 -35.26 -2.58 -18.14
C ASP A 191 -33.99 -1.95 -17.55
N GLY A 192 -32.80 -2.37 -18.03
CA GLY A 192 -31.50 -1.91 -17.53
C GLY A 192 -31.04 -2.57 -16.23
N GLN A 193 -31.89 -3.36 -15.55
CA GLN A 193 -31.53 -4.01 -14.29
C GLN A 193 -30.50 -5.11 -14.50
N VAL A 194 -29.55 -5.26 -13.57
CA VAL A 194 -28.63 -6.41 -13.57
C VAL A 194 -29.42 -7.67 -13.20
N ILE A 195 -29.35 -8.67 -14.05
CA ILE A 195 -30.11 -9.94 -13.89
C ILE A 195 -29.22 -11.16 -13.64
N ASP A 196 -27.95 -11.10 -13.99
CA ASP A 196 -26.95 -12.17 -13.77
C ASP A 196 -25.54 -11.58 -13.76
N PHE A 197 -24.60 -12.28 -13.14
CA PHE A 197 -23.18 -11.92 -13.15
C PHE A 197 -22.26 -13.12 -12.98
N GLN A 198 -21.02 -12.97 -13.45
CA GLN A 198 -19.93 -13.91 -13.26
C GLN A 198 -18.72 -13.16 -12.72
N VAL A 199 -18.42 -13.32 -11.44
CA VAL A 199 -17.32 -12.65 -10.75
C VAL A 199 -16.23 -13.64 -10.35
N GLY A 200 -15.08 -13.13 -9.92
CA GLY A 200 -13.92 -13.90 -9.52
C GLY A 200 -12.62 -13.25 -9.96
N SER A 201 -11.59 -14.06 -10.17
CA SER A 201 -10.27 -13.55 -10.52
C SER A 201 -10.25 -12.94 -11.93
N GLY A 202 -9.67 -11.78 -12.07
CA GLY A 202 -9.48 -11.05 -13.32
C GLY A 202 -8.11 -10.38 -13.36
N ASN A 203 -7.62 -10.07 -14.56
CA ASN A 203 -6.47 -9.19 -14.69
C ASN A 203 -6.97 -7.75 -14.52
N SER A 204 -6.54 -7.11 -13.44
CA SER A 204 -6.58 -5.68 -13.26
C SER A 204 -5.43 -5.06 -14.06
N GLY A 205 -5.62 -3.84 -14.50
CA GLY A 205 -4.75 -3.21 -15.44
C GLY A 205 -3.32 -2.93 -15.05
N ILE A 206 -3.05 -1.66 -14.76
CA ILE A 206 -1.69 -1.14 -14.55
C ILE A 206 -1.57 -0.64 -13.11
N ILE A 207 -0.48 -1.00 -12.46
CA ILE A 207 -0.02 -0.37 -11.22
C ILE A 207 1.36 0.20 -11.52
N ASP A 208 1.53 1.50 -11.28
CA ASP A 208 2.81 2.18 -11.38
C ASP A 208 3.06 2.91 -10.06
N PHE A 209 4.07 2.43 -9.35
CA PHE A 209 4.39 2.86 -7.98
C PHE A 209 5.84 3.32 -7.92
N ALA A 210 6.08 4.54 -7.42
CA ALA A 210 7.42 5.03 -7.16
C ALA A 210 7.53 5.64 -5.76
N THR A 211 8.65 5.36 -5.08
CA THR A 211 8.89 5.83 -3.73
C THR A 211 10.36 6.09 -3.44
N TRP A 212 10.63 7.12 -2.66
CA TRP A 212 11.90 7.30 -1.97
C TRP A 212 11.85 6.65 -0.59
N ILE A 213 12.93 5.98 -0.23
CA ILE A 213 13.11 5.35 1.08
C ILE A 213 14.35 5.96 1.72
N TYR A 214 14.16 6.70 2.80
CA TYR A 214 15.24 7.30 3.57
C TYR A 214 15.47 6.50 4.84
N ARG A 215 16.74 6.33 5.22
CA ARG A 215 17.12 5.74 6.51
C ARG A 215 18.24 6.53 7.13
N ALA A 216 18.14 6.77 8.44
CA ALA A 216 19.17 7.35 9.25
C ALA A 216 19.31 6.53 10.52
N ASN A 217 20.52 6.06 10.80
CA ASN A 217 20.83 5.37 12.05
C ASN A 217 21.97 6.10 12.74
N TRP A 218 21.88 6.20 14.04
CA TRP A 218 22.91 6.76 14.90
C TRP A 218 23.02 5.92 16.15
N SER A 219 24.25 5.65 16.60
CA SER A 219 24.53 5.00 17.88
C SER A 219 25.72 5.63 18.58
N GLN A 220 25.64 5.74 19.89
CA GLN A 220 26.71 6.31 20.70
C GLN A 220 26.59 5.84 22.16
N ASP A 221 27.75 5.76 22.86
CA ASP A 221 27.78 5.71 24.31
C ASP A 221 27.12 6.96 24.90
N PHE A 222 26.08 6.75 25.73
CA PHE A 222 25.28 7.87 26.25
C PHE A 222 26.06 8.77 27.24
N ALA A 223 27.04 8.21 27.94
CA ALA A 223 27.90 8.99 28.81
C ALA A 223 28.75 9.99 28.03
N THR A 224 29.23 9.58 26.85
CA THR A 224 29.98 10.46 25.94
C THR A 224 29.11 11.64 25.49
N VAL A 225 27.85 11.42 25.13
CA VAL A 225 26.89 12.49 24.80
C VAL A 225 26.75 13.51 25.93
N LEU A 226 26.74 13.04 27.18
CA LEU A 226 26.58 13.86 28.36
C LEU A 226 27.93 14.32 28.97
N ARG A 227 29.07 14.07 28.28
CA ARG A 227 30.43 14.40 28.73
C ARG A 227 30.80 13.79 30.10
N GLN A 228 30.31 12.55 30.32
CA GLN A 228 30.65 11.72 31.47
C GLN A 228 31.65 10.62 31.06
N PRO A 229 32.27 9.92 32.01
CA PRO A 229 33.16 8.81 31.69
C PRO A 229 32.44 7.71 30.86
N GLU A 230 33.05 7.27 29.78
CA GLU A 230 32.54 6.25 28.86
C GLU A 230 32.07 4.98 29.61
N GLY A 231 30.99 4.38 29.11
CA GLY A 231 30.40 3.15 29.66
C GLY A 231 29.59 3.34 30.96
N THR A 232 29.50 4.55 31.51
CA THR A 232 28.81 4.77 32.79
C THR A 232 27.29 4.87 32.67
N LEU A 233 26.76 5.21 31.49
CA LEU A 233 25.34 5.45 31.27
C LEU A 233 24.73 4.56 30.19
N GLY A 234 25.50 3.60 29.64
CA GLY A 234 25.06 2.70 28.57
C GLY A 234 25.02 3.34 27.20
N ASP A 235 24.37 2.66 26.25
CA ASP A 235 24.34 3.03 24.85
C ASP A 235 22.98 3.57 24.42
N VAL A 236 22.99 4.54 23.54
CA VAL A 236 21.80 5.09 22.89
C VAL A 236 21.87 4.76 21.41
N ASP A 237 20.75 4.32 20.85
CA ASP A 237 20.54 4.09 19.43
C ASP A 237 19.33 4.86 18.93
N VAL A 238 19.45 5.43 17.73
CA VAL A 238 18.37 6.11 17.03
C VAL A 238 18.27 5.52 15.64
N SER A 239 17.09 5.07 15.27
CA SER A 239 16.78 4.59 13.92
C SER A 239 15.57 5.33 13.38
N TRP A 240 15.73 5.97 12.24
CA TRP A 240 14.66 6.64 11.52
C TRP A 240 14.57 6.09 10.11
N ARG A 241 13.34 5.81 9.67
CA ARG A 241 13.04 5.38 8.32
C ARG A 241 11.82 6.14 7.83
N ALA A 242 11.92 6.68 6.62
CA ALA A 242 10.81 7.38 5.98
C ALA A 242 10.58 6.88 4.56
N TYR A 243 9.33 6.93 4.17
CA TYR A 243 8.86 6.68 2.82
C TYR A 243 8.21 7.95 2.31
N GLN A 244 8.67 8.39 1.15
CA GLN A 244 8.03 9.45 0.38
C GLN A 244 7.49 8.83 -0.90
N GLN A 245 6.19 8.78 -1.00
CA GLN A 245 5.53 8.31 -2.21
C GLN A 245 5.61 9.39 -3.28
N ASP A 246 6.34 9.09 -4.35
CA ASP A 246 6.52 9.99 -5.49
C ASP A 246 5.41 9.80 -6.50
N GLN A 247 4.93 8.54 -6.65
CA GLN A 247 3.95 8.17 -7.65
C GLN A 247 3.11 6.96 -7.20
N ARG A 248 1.80 7.02 -7.50
CA ARG A 248 0.87 5.91 -7.30
C ARG A 248 -0.23 5.93 -8.36
N PHE A 249 0.08 5.49 -9.56
CA PHE A 249 -0.90 5.37 -10.63
C PHE A 249 -1.53 3.98 -10.67
N VAL A 250 -2.84 3.95 -10.93
CA VAL A 250 -3.61 2.72 -11.07
C VAL A 250 -4.57 2.89 -12.25
N ALA A 251 -4.65 1.88 -13.10
CA ALA A 251 -5.68 1.79 -14.14
C ALA A 251 -6.33 0.41 -14.05
N ASP A 252 -7.50 0.33 -13.45
CA ASP A 252 -8.22 -0.94 -13.24
C ASP A 252 -8.68 -1.57 -14.55
N SER A 253 -8.94 -0.77 -15.59
CA SER A 253 -9.30 -1.25 -16.95
C SER A 253 -8.12 -1.83 -17.74
N GLY A 254 -6.87 -1.55 -17.34
CA GLY A 254 -5.67 -1.86 -18.12
C GLY A 254 -5.40 -0.89 -19.29
N ASP A 255 -6.26 0.10 -19.49
CA ASP A 255 -6.02 1.15 -20.49
C ASP A 255 -5.21 2.29 -19.86
N PRO A 256 -4.03 2.66 -20.40
CA PRO A 256 -3.26 3.79 -19.90
C PRO A 256 -4.03 5.12 -19.91
N ALA A 257 -5.10 5.24 -20.69
CA ALA A 257 -5.96 6.42 -20.70
C ALA A 257 -6.82 6.55 -19.43
N ASP A 258 -6.98 5.46 -18.67
CA ASP A 258 -7.78 5.38 -17.46
C ASP A 258 -6.91 5.44 -16.18
N LEU A 259 -5.65 5.88 -16.29
CA LEU A 259 -4.74 6.04 -15.16
C LEU A 259 -5.25 7.09 -14.17
N VAL A 260 -5.41 6.68 -12.93
CA VAL A 260 -5.76 7.53 -11.78
C VAL A 260 -4.54 7.71 -10.90
N ASP A 261 -4.18 8.96 -10.62
CA ASP A 261 -3.15 9.30 -9.64
C ASP A 261 -3.73 9.24 -8.21
N LYS A 262 -3.29 8.25 -7.44
CA LYS A 262 -3.68 8.07 -6.03
C LYS A 262 -2.63 8.60 -5.04
N THR A 263 -1.59 9.26 -5.52
CA THR A 263 -0.55 9.86 -4.66
C THR A 263 -1.17 10.91 -3.73
N GLY A 264 -0.90 10.79 -2.45
CA GLY A 264 -1.46 11.67 -1.42
C GLY A 264 -2.92 11.39 -1.07
N TRP A 265 -3.51 10.30 -1.57
CA TRP A 265 -4.76 9.82 -1.00
C TRP A 265 -4.53 9.23 0.38
N ALA A 266 -5.56 9.24 1.20
CA ALA A 266 -5.46 8.67 2.54
C ALA A 266 -5.08 7.17 2.53
N SER A 267 -5.33 6.42 1.42
CA SER A 267 -4.83 5.05 1.19
C SER A 267 -3.36 4.98 0.83
N ASP A 268 -2.87 6.03 0.22
CA ASP A 268 -1.55 6.11 -0.37
C ASP A 268 -0.92 7.45 0.04
N PRO A 269 -0.59 7.63 1.36
CA PRO A 269 -0.11 8.89 1.92
C PRO A 269 1.22 9.29 1.27
N GLU A 270 1.43 10.59 1.08
CA GLU A 270 2.66 11.09 0.47
C GLU A 270 3.88 10.82 1.35
N TRP A 271 3.71 10.97 2.68
CA TRP A 271 4.76 10.66 3.64
C TRP A 271 4.30 9.69 4.72
N SER A 272 5.18 8.76 5.07
CA SER A 272 5.10 8.00 6.31
C SER A 272 6.50 7.74 6.85
N TRP A 273 6.66 7.72 8.18
CA TRP A 273 7.95 7.42 8.78
C TRP A 273 7.80 6.79 10.17
N ASP A 274 8.82 6.04 10.55
CA ASP A 274 9.01 5.47 11.87
C ASP A 274 10.32 5.94 12.49
N LEU A 275 10.27 6.25 13.78
CA LEU A 275 11.40 6.60 14.60
C LEU A 275 11.47 5.66 15.78
N THR A 276 12.64 5.11 16.06
CA THR A 276 12.93 4.39 17.30
C THR A 276 14.14 5.04 17.99
N VAL A 277 13.98 5.35 19.25
CA VAL A 277 15.07 5.76 20.15
C VAL A 277 15.19 4.71 21.23
N GLY A 278 16.31 4.00 21.26
CA GLY A 278 16.65 2.98 22.24
C GLY A 278 17.72 3.46 23.22
N TRP A 279 17.64 2.99 24.45
CA TRP A 279 18.67 3.14 25.46
C TRP A 279 18.88 1.82 26.17
N SER A 280 20.11 1.34 26.19
CA SER A 280 20.51 0.10 26.85
C SER A 280 21.54 0.36 27.92
N TYR A 281 21.30 -0.10 29.15
CA TYR A 281 22.22 -0.03 30.26
C TYR A 281 22.13 -1.26 31.15
N ASN A 282 23.22 -2.03 31.24
CA ASN A 282 23.29 -3.27 32.02
C ASN A 282 22.17 -4.25 31.58
N LYS A 283 21.17 -4.42 32.47
CA LYS A 283 20.04 -5.34 32.31
C LYS A 283 18.76 -4.64 31.81
N PHE A 284 18.82 -3.36 31.56
CA PHE A 284 17.69 -2.54 31.17
C PHE A 284 17.81 -2.14 29.72
N TYR A 285 16.66 -2.15 29.04
CA TYR A 285 16.47 -1.54 27.73
C TYR A 285 15.19 -0.73 27.76
N ALA A 286 15.28 0.56 27.53
CA ALA A 286 14.15 1.45 27.37
C ALA A 286 14.07 1.92 25.92
N TYR A 287 12.86 2.11 25.41
CA TYR A 287 12.69 2.61 24.05
C TYR A 287 11.47 3.50 23.94
N TYR A 288 11.56 4.43 22.98
CA TYR A 288 10.48 5.22 22.46
C TYR A 288 10.36 4.92 20.97
N GLN A 289 9.14 4.67 20.51
CA GLN A 289 8.83 4.52 19.07
C GLN A 289 7.75 5.52 18.71
N ALA A 290 7.87 6.10 17.54
CA ALA A 290 6.88 6.97 16.95
C ALA A 290 6.66 6.55 15.50
N ASP A 291 5.40 6.38 15.13
CA ASP A 291 4.95 6.12 13.77
C ASP A 291 4.13 7.32 13.31
N TYR A 292 4.44 7.84 12.14
CA TYR A 292 3.74 8.95 11.51
C TYR A 292 3.21 8.54 10.15
N VAL A 293 1.99 8.96 9.86
CA VAL A 293 1.38 8.84 8.53
C VAL A 293 0.75 10.17 8.19
N ASP A 294 1.11 10.67 7.02
CA ASP A 294 0.55 11.92 6.51
C ASP A 294 -0.95 11.82 6.28
N GLY A 295 -1.60 12.95 6.35
CA GLY A 295 -2.98 13.10 5.93
C GLY A 295 -3.14 12.85 4.42
N GLY A 296 -4.37 12.90 3.95
CA GLY A 296 -4.58 12.74 2.51
C GLY A 296 -6.04 12.82 2.12
N TRP A 297 -6.25 12.93 0.84
CA TRP A 297 -7.59 12.96 0.25
C TRP A 297 -8.34 11.66 0.47
N ILE A 298 -9.62 11.75 0.80
CA ILE A 298 -10.50 10.57 0.85
C ILE A 298 -10.68 10.03 -0.57
N ASN A 299 -11.04 10.92 -1.48
CA ASN A 299 -11.06 10.71 -2.92
C ASN A 299 -10.97 12.07 -3.61
N LYS A 300 -9.81 12.37 -4.21
CA LYS A 300 -9.52 13.67 -4.81
C LYS A 300 -10.44 14.02 -5.99
N GLN A 301 -10.92 13.00 -6.71
CA GLN A 301 -11.79 13.21 -7.87
C GLN A 301 -13.25 13.44 -7.46
N GLN A 302 -13.69 12.88 -6.34
CA GLN A 302 -15.07 12.98 -5.86
C GLN A 302 -15.33 14.15 -4.90
N THR A 303 -14.28 14.75 -4.33
CA THR A 303 -14.42 15.81 -3.33
C THR A 303 -15.14 17.04 -3.85
N ASP A 304 -14.98 17.36 -5.15
CA ASP A 304 -15.60 18.52 -5.79
C ASP A 304 -17.08 18.25 -6.15
N ILE A 305 -17.47 16.99 -6.32
CA ILE A 305 -18.79 16.59 -6.83
C ILE A 305 -19.74 16.19 -5.70
N ARG A 306 -19.21 15.54 -4.67
CA ARG A 306 -20.01 14.93 -3.58
C ARG A 306 -19.48 15.26 -2.18
N ALA A 307 -19.08 16.51 -1.97
CA ALA A 307 -18.62 16.99 -0.66
C ALA A 307 -19.64 16.76 0.48
N ASP A 308 -20.93 16.63 0.15
CA ASP A 308 -22.02 16.36 1.08
C ASP A 308 -22.08 14.90 1.57
N ARG A 309 -21.37 13.98 0.94
CA ARG A 309 -21.41 12.54 1.25
C ARG A 309 -20.64 12.18 2.52
N TYR A 310 -19.57 12.91 2.77
CA TYR A 310 -18.70 12.70 3.94
C TYR A 310 -18.78 13.91 4.85
N LEU A 311 -19.72 13.87 5.81
CA LEU A 311 -19.91 14.97 6.77
C LEU A 311 -19.25 14.61 8.10
N GLY A 312 -18.46 15.53 8.62
CA GLY A 312 -17.93 15.47 9.98
C GLY A 312 -19.01 15.66 11.04
N ALA A 313 -18.64 15.47 12.30
CA ALA A 313 -19.54 15.69 13.44
C ALA A 313 -20.09 17.13 13.51
N ASN A 314 -19.36 18.08 12.92
CA ASN A 314 -19.75 19.50 12.80
C ASN A 314 -20.67 19.78 11.60
N GLY A 315 -21.04 18.76 10.80
CA GLY A 315 -21.87 18.89 9.60
C GLY A 315 -21.15 19.48 8.39
N GLN A 316 -19.81 19.67 8.46
CA GLN A 316 -19.03 20.14 7.33
C GLN A 316 -18.49 18.94 6.52
N PRO A 317 -18.30 19.10 5.19
CA PRO A 317 -17.69 18.07 4.38
C PRO A 317 -16.28 17.70 4.89
N ILE A 318 -16.00 16.39 4.98
CA ILE A 318 -14.66 15.85 5.18
C ILE A 318 -14.12 15.45 3.81
N THR A 319 -13.14 16.15 3.32
CA THR A 319 -12.48 15.90 2.03
C THR A 319 -11.12 15.26 2.20
N GLU A 320 -10.50 15.47 3.35
CA GLU A 320 -9.18 14.99 3.69
C GLU A 320 -9.20 14.37 5.09
N TYR A 321 -8.28 13.44 5.32
CA TYR A 321 -7.93 12.97 6.64
C TYR A 321 -6.72 13.73 7.14
N ASP A 322 -6.73 14.09 8.43
CA ASP A 322 -5.55 14.65 9.08
C ASP A 322 -4.42 13.63 9.18
N SER A 323 -3.18 14.11 9.23
CA SER A 323 -2.04 13.29 9.61
C SER A 323 -2.23 12.74 11.02
N TYR A 324 -1.68 11.57 11.28
CA TYR A 324 -1.71 11.00 12.62
C TYR A 324 -0.34 10.52 13.08
N TRP A 325 -0.19 10.49 14.37
CA TRP A 325 1.00 10.11 15.08
C TRP A 325 0.66 9.07 16.14
N PHE A 326 1.43 8.00 16.20
CA PHE A 326 1.24 6.94 17.16
C PHE A 326 2.52 6.66 17.94
N ASP A 327 2.46 6.80 19.26
CA ASP A 327 3.60 6.65 20.16
C ASP A 327 3.56 5.35 20.94
N THR A 328 4.72 4.82 21.24
CA THR A 328 4.91 3.69 22.15
C THR A 328 6.14 3.92 23.03
N ILE A 329 6.01 3.73 24.33
CA ILE A 329 7.11 3.71 25.28
C ILE A 329 7.24 2.30 25.85
N GLY A 330 8.45 1.78 25.94
CA GLY A 330 8.70 0.47 26.52
C GLY A 330 9.91 0.42 27.42
N LEU A 331 9.83 -0.46 28.41
CA LEU A 331 10.93 -0.81 29.31
C LEU A 331 11.05 -2.33 29.41
N VAL A 332 12.24 -2.84 29.19
CA VAL A 332 12.56 -4.28 29.30
C VAL A 332 13.66 -4.46 30.36
N TYR A 333 13.43 -5.36 31.33
CA TYR A 333 14.41 -5.78 32.29
C TYR A 333 14.76 -7.24 32.09
N ARG A 334 16.06 -7.54 31.90
CA ARG A 334 16.60 -8.90 31.74
C ARG A 334 17.56 -9.23 32.86
N PRO A 335 17.08 -9.79 33.98
CA PRO A 335 17.97 -10.16 35.11
C PRO A 335 19.03 -11.19 34.72
N ASN A 336 18.71 -12.10 33.81
CA ASN A 336 19.61 -13.08 33.22
C ASN A 336 19.09 -13.52 31.81
N ASP A 337 19.81 -14.44 31.15
CA ASP A 337 19.51 -14.89 29.80
C ASP A 337 18.19 -15.66 29.67
N ASN A 338 17.68 -16.18 30.78
CA ASN A 338 16.48 -16.99 30.80
C ASN A 338 15.21 -16.21 31.18
N MET A 339 15.34 -15.00 31.70
CA MET A 339 14.21 -14.22 32.24
C MET A 339 14.16 -12.84 31.61
N SER A 340 12.96 -12.39 31.22
CA SER A 340 12.71 -10.98 30.87
C SER A 340 11.35 -10.52 31.38
N PHE A 341 11.32 -9.29 31.85
CA PHE A 341 10.12 -8.54 32.22
C PHE A 341 10.01 -7.36 31.26
N SER A 342 8.86 -7.11 30.70
CA SER A 342 8.63 -5.91 29.87
C SER A 342 7.32 -5.24 30.21
N VAL A 343 7.34 -3.92 30.12
CA VAL A 343 6.17 -3.05 30.18
C VAL A 343 6.18 -2.20 28.93
N ARG A 344 5.05 -2.15 28.23
CA ARG A 344 4.85 -1.31 27.06
C ARG A 344 3.58 -0.50 27.24
N VAL A 345 3.68 0.78 26.97
CA VAL A 345 2.55 1.71 26.95
C VAL A 345 2.39 2.19 25.50
N ASN A 346 1.31 1.78 24.87
CA ASN A 346 0.93 2.29 23.56
C ASN A 346 0.02 3.51 23.74
N ASN A 347 0.16 4.49 22.89
CA ASN A 347 -0.56 5.76 22.95
C ASN A 347 -0.47 6.41 24.34
N PRO A 348 0.74 6.71 24.87
CA PRO A 348 0.91 7.22 26.23
C PRO A 348 0.24 8.56 26.47
N LEU A 349 0.06 9.37 25.40
CA LEU A 349 -0.60 10.67 25.47
C LEU A 349 -2.12 10.59 25.31
N ASP A 350 -2.65 9.38 25.08
CA ASP A 350 -4.08 9.11 24.92
C ASP A 350 -4.73 9.94 23.79
N HIS A 351 -4.00 10.05 22.67
CA HIS A 351 -4.53 10.72 21.49
C HIS A 351 -5.75 9.98 20.98
N ASP A 352 -6.83 10.69 20.81
CA ASP A 352 -8.01 10.18 20.13
C ASP A 352 -7.68 9.95 18.66
N GLY A 353 -8.02 8.77 18.15
CA GLY A 353 -8.07 8.57 16.71
C GLY A 353 -9.00 9.62 16.13
N SER A 354 -8.65 10.23 15.00
CA SER A 354 -9.36 11.40 14.47
C SER A 354 -10.88 11.22 14.47
N GLU A 355 -11.61 12.32 14.58
CA GLU A 355 -13.06 12.42 14.67
C GLU A 355 -13.81 11.78 13.48
N SER A 356 -13.12 11.30 12.46
CA SER A 356 -13.71 10.72 11.26
C SER A 356 -13.95 9.22 11.40
N ARG A 357 -15.18 8.80 11.21
CA ARG A 357 -15.62 7.39 11.20
C ARG A 357 -14.82 6.50 10.23
N TYR A 358 -14.13 7.07 9.24
CA TYR A 358 -13.36 6.38 8.21
C TYR A 358 -11.86 6.25 8.51
N GLN A 359 -11.34 7.04 9.44
CA GLN A 359 -9.94 6.91 9.89
C GLN A 359 -9.72 5.68 10.76
N THR A 360 -10.78 5.11 11.32
CA THR A 360 -10.71 3.91 12.17
C THR A 360 -10.29 2.65 11.42
N GLU A 361 -10.41 2.61 10.10
CA GLU A 361 -9.96 1.47 9.29
C GLU A 361 -8.45 1.43 9.10
N ARG A 362 -7.72 2.49 9.44
CA ARG A 362 -6.30 2.61 9.14
C ARG A 362 -5.42 2.71 10.37
N ARG A 363 -5.15 1.57 11.02
CA ARG A 363 -4.08 1.43 12.02
C ARG A 363 -4.21 2.32 13.27
N VAL A 364 -5.19 3.21 13.36
CA VAL A 364 -5.45 3.96 14.57
C VAL A 364 -6.24 3.07 15.52
N SER A 365 -5.66 2.76 16.67
CA SER A 365 -6.38 2.03 17.72
C SER A 365 -7.50 2.92 18.26
N LEU A 366 -8.75 2.48 18.10
CA LEU A 366 -9.91 3.06 18.82
C LEU A 366 -9.82 2.87 20.34
N ILE A 367 -8.91 2.01 20.77
CA ILE A 367 -8.62 1.75 22.16
C ILE A 367 -7.55 2.76 22.56
N GLY A 368 -7.86 3.83 23.25
CA GLY A 368 -6.94 4.84 23.75
C GLY A 368 -5.64 4.25 24.36
N ARG A 369 -5.13 4.82 25.37
CA ARG A 369 -3.91 4.31 26.03
C ARG A 369 -4.05 2.86 26.47
N THR A 370 -3.10 2.00 26.08
CA THR A 370 -3.03 0.60 26.53
C THR A 370 -1.70 0.32 27.21
N ILE A 371 -1.75 -0.47 28.28
CA ILE A 371 -0.55 -0.92 29.02
C ILE A 371 -0.48 -2.44 28.90
N THR A 372 0.62 -2.93 28.34
CA THR A 372 0.89 -4.36 28.20
C THR A 372 2.09 -4.74 29.07
N THR A 373 1.94 -5.76 29.91
CA THR A 373 3.04 -6.33 30.68
C THR A 373 3.30 -7.76 30.22
N GLN A 374 4.56 -8.13 30.07
CA GLN A 374 4.94 -9.49 29.67
C GLN A 374 6.06 -10.02 30.58
N PHE A 375 5.91 -11.25 31.03
CA PHE A 375 6.96 -12.03 31.64
C PHE A 375 7.32 -13.20 30.72
N LYS A 376 8.61 -13.38 30.44
CA LYS A 376 9.12 -14.49 29.62
C LYS A 376 10.16 -15.27 30.43
N LEU A 377 10.00 -16.59 30.47
CA LEU A 377 10.93 -17.54 31.08
C LEU A 377 11.32 -18.57 29.99
N LYS A 378 12.63 -18.81 29.85
CA LYS A 378 13.19 -19.89 29.04
C LYS A 378 13.66 -21.00 29.97
N PHE A 379 13.30 -22.23 29.69
CA PHE A 379 13.71 -23.43 30.43
C PHE A 379 14.86 -24.15 29.71
#